data_b1f2c4f75fa77e523a493dec9490d02c
#
_entry.id   b1f2c4f75fa77e523a493dec9490d02c
#
_cell.length_a   1.000
_cell.length_b   1.000
_cell.length_c   1.000
_cell.angle_alpha   90.00
_cell.angle_beta   90.00
_cell.angle_gamma   90.00
#
_symmetry.space_group_name_H-M   'P 1'
#
loop_
_entity.id
_entity.type
_entity.pdbx_description
1 polymer ?
#
loop_
_entity_poly.entity_id
_entity_poly.type
_entity_poly.pdbx_seq_one_letter_code
_entity_poly.pdbx_strand_id
1 'polypeptide(L)'
;EMSAQYMLWQVYPEWMTFENYHLIDFMKGTHYAFLHAYNTYHSPYVFEYWSNKRGIDFFGDLCRSTKLGEDPVMTYKRITSQTQEQFNDEMFDASCKFITWDMPRIEQIAHKYANQHTTTLNAVGDDWYRITKDKSPQNYGYNGIKLKVPKAGTKIILHFKGIAGTDSFSTTNL
;
A
#
# COMPACT_ATOMS: atom_id res chain seq x y z
N GLU A 1 11.43 11.08 -6.61
CA GLU A 1 10.15 11.81 -6.63
C GLU A 1 9.26 11.41 -5.44
N MET A 2 9.06 10.13 -5.18
CA MET A 2 8.28 9.65 -4.02
C MET A 2 8.78 10.23 -2.69
N SER A 3 10.10 10.28 -2.50
CA SER A 3 10.72 10.90 -1.33
C SER A 3 10.50 12.42 -1.26
N ALA A 4 10.51 13.11 -2.39
CA ALA A 4 10.22 14.53 -2.46
C ALA A 4 8.76 14.82 -2.05
N GLN A 5 7.81 14.03 -2.55
CA GLN A 5 6.40 14.13 -2.14
C GLN A 5 6.24 13.89 -0.64
N TYR A 6 6.92 12.86 -0.09
CA TYR A 6 6.88 12.59 1.35
C TYR A 6 7.44 13.77 2.17
N MET A 7 8.60 14.29 1.80
CA MET A 7 9.22 15.43 2.50
C MET A 7 8.39 16.70 2.41
N LEU A 8 7.72 16.93 1.29
CA LEU A 8 6.88 18.12 1.11
C LEU A 8 5.75 18.17 2.12
N TRP A 9 5.05 17.05 2.37
CA TRP A 9 3.98 17.07 3.35
C TRP A 9 4.45 17.02 4.82
N GLN A 10 5.73 16.73 5.09
CA GLN A 10 6.27 16.93 6.44
C GLN A 10 6.34 18.42 6.81
N VAL A 11 6.51 19.28 5.82
CA VAL A 11 6.57 20.74 5.98
C VAL A 11 5.20 21.38 5.76
N TYR A 12 4.42 20.84 4.85
CA TYR A 12 3.10 21.30 4.48
C TYR A 12 2.12 20.12 4.44
N PRO A 13 1.57 19.72 5.57
CA PRO A 13 0.75 18.49 5.68
C PRO A 13 -0.47 18.46 4.74
N GLU A 14 -1.08 19.60 4.46
CA GLU A 14 -2.22 19.70 3.55
C GLU A 14 -1.87 19.29 2.12
N TRP A 15 -0.60 19.34 1.74
CA TRP A 15 -0.15 18.87 0.42
C TRP A 15 -0.52 17.42 0.13
N MET A 16 -0.58 16.59 1.13
CA MET A 16 -0.97 15.19 0.98
C MET A 16 -2.32 15.01 0.30
N THR A 17 -3.23 15.98 0.46
CA THR A 17 -4.59 15.97 -0.09
C THR A 17 -4.94 17.22 -0.90
N PHE A 18 -4.10 18.24 -0.92
CA PHE A 18 -4.34 19.48 -1.66
C PHE A 18 -4.37 19.20 -3.17
N GLU A 19 -3.34 18.55 -3.67
CA GLU A 19 -3.29 17.99 -5.02
C GLU A 19 -3.81 16.55 -4.96
N ASN A 20 -5.03 16.36 -4.50
CA ASN A 20 -5.59 15.07 -4.10
C ASN A 20 -5.59 14.00 -5.22
N TYR A 21 -5.26 14.34 -6.44
CA TYR A 21 -5.13 13.38 -7.52
C TYR A 21 -4.05 12.31 -7.20
N HIS A 22 -2.98 12.66 -6.49
CA HIS A 22 -1.97 11.68 -6.07
C HIS A 22 -2.57 10.65 -5.11
N LEU A 23 -3.36 11.09 -4.14
CA LEU A 23 -4.06 10.21 -3.22
C LEU A 23 -5.10 9.34 -3.94
N ILE A 24 -5.89 9.94 -4.82
CA ILE A 24 -6.90 9.24 -5.61
C ILE A 24 -6.23 8.20 -6.53
N ASP A 25 -5.14 8.56 -7.18
CA ASP A 25 -4.42 7.65 -8.07
C ASP A 25 -3.72 6.55 -7.29
N PHE A 26 -3.18 6.84 -6.10
CA PHE A 26 -2.72 5.79 -5.18
C PHE A 26 -3.83 4.77 -4.89
N MET A 27 -5.02 5.24 -4.48
CA MET A 27 -6.15 4.36 -4.15
C MET A 27 -6.66 3.53 -5.33
N LYS A 28 -6.47 3.99 -6.58
CA LYS A 28 -6.78 3.24 -7.81
C LYS A 28 -5.68 2.26 -8.20
N GLY A 29 -4.44 2.56 -7.83
CA GLY A 29 -3.23 1.87 -8.23
C GLY A 29 -2.62 0.96 -7.17
N THR A 30 -3.35 0.62 -6.11
CA THR A 30 -2.83 -0.15 -4.97
C THR A 30 -2.35 -1.56 -5.32
N HIS A 31 -2.78 -2.10 -6.45
CA HIS A 31 -2.33 -3.39 -6.99
C HIS A 31 -0.92 -3.36 -7.58
N TYR A 32 -0.39 -2.18 -7.94
CA TYR A 32 0.98 -2.05 -8.40
C TYR A 32 1.99 -2.28 -7.28
N ALA A 33 3.16 -2.80 -7.63
CA ALA A 33 4.27 -2.91 -6.69
C ALA A 33 4.64 -1.54 -6.12
N PHE A 34 5.14 -1.53 -4.87
CA PHE A 34 5.56 -0.29 -4.22
C PHE A 34 6.52 0.53 -5.08
N LEU A 35 7.51 -0.12 -5.69
CA LEU A 35 8.52 0.53 -6.54
C LEU A 35 8.13 0.58 -8.04
N HIS A 36 6.88 0.29 -8.39
CA HIS A 36 6.41 0.39 -9.77
C HIS A 36 6.47 1.85 -10.26
N ALA A 37 6.77 2.07 -11.55
CA ALA A 37 6.86 3.41 -12.14
C ALA A 37 5.60 4.27 -11.92
N TYR A 38 4.42 3.65 -11.93
CA TYR A 38 3.15 4.33 -11.59
C TYR A 38 3.20 4.99 -10.21
N ASN A 39 3.87 4.35 -9.26
CA ASN A 39 3.94 4.80 -7.87
C ASN A 39 5.00 5.86 -7.60
N THR A 40 5.75 6.31 -8.61
CA THR A 40 6.84 7.30 -8.46
C THR A 40 6.37 8.56 -7.71
N TYR A 41 5.12 8.97 -7.92
CA TYR A 41 4.52 10.13 -7.24
C TYR A 41 3.41 9.74 -6.27
N HIS A 42 2.87 8.52 -6.34
CA HIS A 42 1.60 8.18 -5.71
C HIS A 42 1.73 7.34 -4.43
N SER A 43 2.90 6.80 -4.11
CA SER A 43 3.08 5.90 -2.95
C SER A 43 3.97 6.41 -1.81
N PRO A 44 4.10 7.70 -1.52
CA PRO A 44 4.90 8.16 -0.37
C PRO A 44 4.30 7.71 0.97
N TYR A 45 3.08 7.16 0.97
CA TYR A 45 2.37 6.65 2.14
C TYR A 45 3.09 5.48 2.83
N VAL A 46 3.90 4.72 2.11
CA VAL A 46 4.76 3.67 2.71
C VAL A 46 5.81 4.30 3.62
N PHE A 47 6.41 5.42 3.22
CA PHE A 47 7.35 6.16 4.08
C PHE A 47 6.64 6.74 5.31
N GLU A 48 5.40 7.20 5.16
CA GLU A 48 4.59 7.66 6.28
C GLU A 48 4.29 6.52 7.25
N TYR A 49 3.91 5.34 6.72
CA TYR A 49 3.69 4.15 7.55
C TYR A 49 4.96 3.77 8.32
N TRP A 50 6.12 3.74 7.66
CA TRP A 50 7.38 3.45 8.34
C TRP A 50 7.73 4.49 9.41
N SER A 51 7.46 5.78 9.16
CA SER A 51 7.69 6.85 10.14
C SER A 51 6.72 6.78 11.31
N ASN A 52 5.46 6.39 11.08
CA ASN A 52 4.52 6.12 12.19
C ASN A 52 5.01 4.98 13.08
N LYS A 53 5.62 3.95 12.50
CA LYS A 53 6.08 2.76 13.21
C LYS A 53 7.44 2.94 13.89
N ARG A 54 8.35 3.72 13.29
CA ARG A 54 9.76 3.81 13.68
C ARG A 54 10.16 5.18 14.26
N GLY A 55 9.30 6.15 14.15
CA GLY A 55 9.58 7.53 14.54
C GLY A 55 9.81 8.46 13.35
N ILE A 56 9.67 9.76 13.61
CA ILE A 56 9.72 10.80 12.57
C ILE A 56 11.07 10.85 11.83
N ASP A 57 12.16 10.57 12.56
CA ASP A 57 13.52 10.66 12.01
C ASP A 57 13.89 9.47 11.12
N PHE A 58 13.07 8.41 11.13
CA PHE A 58 13.37 7.16 10.46
C PHE A 58 13.60 7.33 8.95
N PHE A 59 12.84 8.18 8.30
CA PHE A 59 13.03 8.44 6.86
C PHE A 59 14.42 9.04 6.57
N GLY A 60 14.88 9.94 7.43
CA GLY A 60 16.25 10.47 7.35
C GLY A 60 17.30 9.38 7.54
N ASP A 61 17.08 8.46 8.48
CA ASP A 61 17.97 7.31 8.71
C ASP A 61 17.99 6.36 7.51
N LEU A 62 16.82 6.11 6.91
CA LEU A 62 16.71 5.32 5.69
C LEU A 62 17.58 5.92 4.57
N CYS A 63 17.43 7.22 4.31
CA CYS A 63 18.19 7.91 3.27
C CYS A 63 19.71 7.89 3.55
N ARG A 64 20.14 8.19 4.78
CA ARG A 64 21.56 8.19 5.17
C ARG A 64 22.18 6.80 5.12
N SER A 65 21.39 5.77 5.34
CA SER A 65 21.86 4.38 5.43
C SER A 65 21.87 3.66 4.07
N THR A 66 21.23 4.23 3.04
CA THR A 66 21.17 3.62 1.70
C THR A 66 22.58 3.44 1.12
N LYS A 67 22.87 2.25 0.61
CA LYS A 67 24.10 1.92 -0.07
C LYS A 67 23.90 1.91 -1.58
N LEU A 68 24.99 2.08 -2.32
CA LEU A 68 24.95 1.99 -3.79
C LEU A 68 24.36 0.64 -4.23
N GLY A 69 23.34 0.69 -5.07
CA GLY A 69 22.62 -0.49 -5.58
C GLY A 69 21.49 -0.99 -4.70
N GLU A 70 21.23 -0.37 -3.54
CA GLU A 70 20.06 -0.70 -2.72
C GLU A 70 18.85 0.16 -3.12
N ASP A 71 17.70 -0.47 -3.18
CA ASP A 71 16.41 0.21 -3.18
C ASP A 71 15.91 0.48 -1.74
N PRO A 72 14.85 1.28 -1.56
CA PRO A 72 14.32 1.58 -0.22
C PRO A 72 13.90 0.35 0.59
N VAL A 73 13.42 -0.72 -0.06
CA VAL A 73 13.00 -1.96 0.61
C VAL A 73 14.22 -2.71 1.11
N MET A 74 15.26 -2.84 0.29
CA MET A 74 16.52 -3.47 0.68
C MET A 74 17.16 -2.75 1.87
N THR A 75 17.25 -1.41 1.77
CA THR A 75 17.79 -0.58 2.86
C THR A 75 16.95 -0.74 4.13
N TYR A 76 15.62 -0.66 4.02
CA TYR A 76 14.69 -0.80 5.14
C TYR A 76 14.92 -2.13 5.88
N LYS A 77 14.87 -3.24 5.15
CA LYS A 77 15.07 -4.58 5.73
C LYS A 77 16.42 -4.70 6.42
N ARG A 78 17.46 -4.16 5.82
CA ARG A 78 18.82 -4.22 6.37
C ARG A 78 18.95 -3.43 7.68
N ILE A 79 18.50 -2.16 7.71
CA ILE A 79 18.66 -1.32 8.91
C ILE A 79 17.72 -1.70 10.04
N THR A 80 16.60 -2.36 9.73
CA THR A 80 15.66 -2.88 10.73
C THR A 80 15.90 -4.34 11.09
N SER A 81 16.87 -4.99 10.43
CA SER A 81 17.20 -6.41 10.61
C SER A 81 16.00 -7.35 10.41
N GLN A 82 15.08 -6.98 9.53
CA GLN A 82 13.89 -7.79 9.26
C GLN A 82 14.17 -8.95 8.32
N THR A 83 13.59 -10.10 8.63
CA THR A 83 13.45 -11.21 7.69
C THR A 83 12.45 -10.88 6.60
N GLN A 84 12.43 -11.65 5.52
CA GLN A 84 11.44 -11.49 4.47
C GLN A 84 10.00 -11.68 4.99
N GLU A 85 9.79 -12.65 5.86
CA GLU A 85 8.48 -12.92 6.47
C GLU A 85 8.00 -11.74 7.33
N GLN A 86 8.85 -11.24 8.21
CA GLN A 86 8.53 -10.07 9.03
C GLN A 86 8.21 -8.83 8.17
N PHE A 87 8.94 -8.65 7.08
CA PHE A 87 8.66 -7.56 6.15
C PHE A 87 7.32 -7.75 5.42
N ASN A 88 6.99 -8.99 5.01
CA ASN A 88 5.70 -9.30 4.40
C ASN A 88 4.53 -9.00 5.35
N ASP A 89 4.65 -9.40 6.62
CA ASP A 89 3.65 -9.12 7.65
C ASP A 89 3.48 -7.62 7.88
N GLU A 90 4.59 -6.88 7.86
CA GLU A 90 4.57 -5.43 8.01
C GLU A 90 3.92 -4.73 6.82
N MET A 91 4.19 -5.17 5.59
CA MET A 91 3.55 -4.61 4.40
C MET A 91 2.06 -4.97 4.32
N PHE A 92 1.67 -6.12 4.86
CA PHE A 92 0.26 -6.46 5.03
C PHE A 92 -0.43 -5.53 6.03
N ASP A 93 0.17 -5.28 7.19
CA ASP A 93 -0.33 -4.29 8.16
C ASP A 93 -0.44 -2.88 7.53
N ALA A 94 0.59 -2.46 6.77
CA ALA A 94 0.56 -1.20 6.04
C ALA A 94 -0.66 -1.12 5.10
N SER A 95 -0.93 -2.20 4.35
CA SER A 95 -2.08 -2.28 3.45
C SER A 95 -3.41 -2.12 4.18
N CYS A 96 -3.55 -2.74 5.35
CA CYS A 96 -4.72 -2.56 6.21
C CYS A 96 -4.87 -1.10 6.68
N LYS A 97 -3.75 -0.48 7.09
CA LYS A 97 -3.73 0.93 7.51
C LYS A 97 -4.09 1.89 6.37
N PHE A 98 -3.65 1.62 5.16
CA PHE A 98 -4.00 2.44 3.99
C PHE A 98 -5.49 2.35 3.63
N ILE A 99 -6.15 1.21 3.83
CA ILE A 99 -7.60 1.08 3.60
C ILE A 99 -8.39 2.03 4.50
N THR A 100 -8.01 2.12 5.76
CA THR A 100 -8.72 2.91 6.78
C THR A 100 -8.10 4.28 7.04
N TRP A 101 -6.89 4.52 6.53
CA TRP A 101 -6.04 5.68 6.85
C TRP A 101 -5.81 5.84 8.35
N ASP A 102 -5.77 4.70 9.07
CA ASP A 102 -5.51 4.66 10.50
C ASP A 102 -3.99 4.78 10.76
N MET A 103 -3.48 5.99 10.56
CA MET A 103 -2.10 6.37 10.80
C MET A 103 -2.07 7.69 11.60
N PRO A 104 -1.72 7.67 12.89
CA PRO A 104 -1.91 8.80 13.81
C PRO A 104 -1.37 10.14 13.31
N ARG A 105 -0.22 10.12 12.62
CA ARG A 105 0.41 11.36 12.14
C ARG A 105 -0.39 12.09 11.07
N ILE A 106 -1.20 11.38 10.29
CA ILE A 106 -1.95 11.92 9.15
C ILE A 106 -3.46 11.69 9.26
N GLU A 107 -3.92 11.10 10.36
CA GLU A 107 -5.32 10.73 10.54
C GLU A 107 -6.28 11.91 10.32
N GLN A 108 -5.98 13.07 10.88
CA GLN A 108 -6.85 14.26 10.75
C GLN A 108 -7.06 14.69 9.29
N ILE A 109 -6.09 14.41 8.42
CA ILE A 109 -6.12 14.82 7.01
C ILE A 109 -6.66 13.69 6.14
N ALA A 110 -6.21 12.46 6.38
CA ALA A 110 -6.44 11.31 5.49
C ALA A 110 -7.69 10.50 5.81
N HIS A 111 -8.14 10.47 7.08
CA HIS A 111 -9.24 9.58 7.51
C HIS A 111 -10.55 9.80 6.73
N LYS A 112 -10.82 11.01 6.25
CA LYS A 112 -11.98 11.29 5.38
C LYS A 112 -12.00 10.49 4.07
N TYR A 113 -10.85 9.93 3.67
CA TYR A 113 -10.71 9.06 2.49
C TYR A 113 -10.75 7.57 2.83
N ALA A 114 -11.00 7.22 4.09
CA ALA A 114 -11.09 5.83 4.52
C ALA A 114 -12.15 5.04 3.71
N ASN A 115 -11.85 3.79 3.43
CA ASN A 115 -12.73 2.87 2.70
C ASN A 115 -13.12 3.32 1.27
N GLN A 116 -12.34 4.19 0.65
CA GLN A 116 -12.57 4.67 -0.72
C GLN A 116 -11.73 3.95 -1.77
N HIS A 117 -10.98 2.93 -1.38
CA HIS A 117 -10.27 2.07 -2.32
C HIS A 117 -11.24 1.37 -3.26
N THR A 118 -10.89 1.29 -4.52
CA THR A 118 -11.73 0.69 -5.55
C THR A 118 -11.03 -0.46 -6.23
N THR A 119 -11.49 -1.68 -5.96
CA THR A 119 -11.07 -2.87 -6.71
C THR A 119 -12.23 -3.34 -7.57
N THR A 120 -12.01 -3.45 -8.87
CA THR A 120 -13.00 -3.97 -9.79
C THR A 120 -13.06 -5.49 -9.69
N LEU A 121 -14.26 -6.01 -9.47
CA LEU A 121 -14.54 -7.43 -9.41
C LEU A 121 -15.48 -7.81 -10.54
N ASN A 122 -15.17 -8.91 -11.23
CA ASN A 122 -16.04 -9.53 -12.22
C ASN A 122 -16.74 -10.73 -11.59
N ALA A 123 -18.07 -10.77 -11.68
CA ALA A 123 -18.83 -11.97 -11.34
C ALA A 123 -18.48 -13.11 -12.29
N VAL A 124 -18.22 -14.30 -11.76
CA VAL A 124 -17.87 -15.50 -12.54
C VAL A 124 -18.86 -16.66 -12.34
N GLY A 125 -20.00 -16.41 -11.72
CA GLY A 125 -21.05 -17.39 -11.41
C GLY A 125 -20.99 -17.89 -9.96
N ASP A 126 -22.07 -18.47 -9.49
CA ASP A 126 -22.20 -19.13 -8.17
C ASP A 126 -21.71 -18.26 -6.99
N ASP A 127 -22.03 -16.96 -7.03
CA ASP A 127 -21.58 -15.96 -6.05
C ASP A 127 -20.06 -15.78 -5.92
N TRP A 128 -19.31 -16.31 -6.88
CA TRP A 128 -17.88 -16.05 -6.99
C TRP A 128 -17.57 -14.78 -7.77
N TYR A 129 -16.56 -14.08 -7.30
CA TYR A 129 -16.03 -12.87 -7.94
C TYR A 129 -14.53 -13.02 -8.17
N ARG A 130 -14.06 -12.50 -9.28
CA ARG A 130 -12.63 -12.49 -9.65
C ARG A 130 -12.13 -11.07 -9.80
N ILE A 131 -10.96 -10.81 -9.24
CA ILE A 131 -10.19 -9.60 -9.57
C ILE A 131 -9.75 -9.70 -11.04
N THR A 132 -9.89 -8.62 -11.80
CA THR A 132 -9.45 -8.57 -13.20
C THR A 132 -7.94 -8.77 -13.30
N LYS A 133 -7.45 -9.34 -14.43
CA LYS A 133 -6.02 -9.65 -14.60
C LYS A 133 -5.14 -8.40 -14.45
N ASP A 134 -5.59 -7.27 -14.98
CA ASP A 134 -4.91 -5.98 -14.90
C ASP A 134 -4.87 -5.39 -13.47
N LYS A 135 -5.66 -5.93 -12.54
CA LYS A 135 -5.70 -5.54 -11.13
C LYS A 135 -5.14 -6.61 -10.19
N SER A 136 -4.49 -7.64 -10.74
CA SER A 136 -3.80 -8.63 -9.91
C SER A 136 -2.69 -7.97 -9.11
N PRO A 137 -2.59 -8.23 -7.79
CA PRO A 137 -1.56 -7.61 -6.96
C PRO A 137 -0.16 -8.00 -7.42
N GLN A 138 0.71 -7.02 -7.56
CA GLN A 138 2.15 -7.18 -7.71
C GLN A 138 2.82 -7.25 -6.32
N ASN A 139 4.15 -7.32 -6.27
CA ASN A 139 4.88 -7.38 -4.99
C ASN A 139 4.51 -6.21 -4.07
N TYR A 140 3.97 -6.54 -2.89
CA TYR A 140 3.46 -5.59 -1.89
C TYR A 140 2.29 -4.72 -2.37
N GLY A 141 1.76 -4.99 -3.56
CA GLY A 141 0.47 -4.45 -3.98
C GLY A 141 -0.68 -5.17 -3.27
N TYR A 142 -1.81 -4.51 -3.16
CA TYR A 142 -2.99 -5.05 -2.50
C TYR A 142 -4.28 -4.63 -3.18
N ASN A 143 -5.37 -5.29 -2.83
CA ASN A 143 -6.72 -4.97 -3.27
C ASN A 143 -7.63 -4.78 -2.07
N GLY A 144 -8.28 -3.62 -2.00
CA GLY A 144 -9.35 -3.36 -1.04
C GLY A 144 -10.69 -3.81 -1.60
N ILE A 145 -11.31 -4.80 -0.98
CA ILE A 145 -12.61 -5.33 -1.41
C ILE A 145 -13.68 -4.91 -0.40
N LYS A 146 -14.59 -4.06 -0.84
CA LYS A 146 -15.69 -3.61 0.01
C LYS A 146 -16.76 -4.69 0.13
N LEU A 147 -17.02 -5.10 1.36
CA LEU A 147 -18.09 -6.04 1.66
C LEU A 147 -19.39 -5.31 2.00
N LYS A 148 -20.50 -5.86 1.54
CA LYS A 148 -21.82 -5.40 1.98
C LYS A 148 -22.10 -6.03 3.36
N VAL A 149 -22.03 -5.20 4.40
CA VAL A 149 -22.28 -5.65 5.77
C VAL A 149 -23.78 -5.94 5.94
N PRO A 150 -24.17 -7.17 6.32
CA PRO A 150 -25.57 -7.52 6.59
C PRO A 150 -26.05 -6.94 7.93
N LYS A 151 -27.30 -7.18 8.27
CA LYS A 151 -27.89 -6.78 9.56
C LYS A 151 -27.11 -7.38 10.73
N ALA A 152 -27.13 -6.69 11.88
CA ALA A 152 -26.53 -7.20 13.11
C ALA A 152 -26.97 -8.64 13.41
N GLY A 153 -26.06 -9.47 13.90
CA GLY A 153 -26.31 -10.89 14.19
C GLY A 153 -26.08 -11.84 13.00
N THR A 154 -25.74 -11.32 11.81
CA THR A 154 -25.41 -12.15 10.65
C THR A 154 -23.91 -12.42 10.61
N LYS A 155 -23.51 -13.67 10.35
CA LYS A 155 -22.12 -14.07 10.13
C LYS A 155 -21.79 -13.97 8.64
N ILE A 156 -20.68 -13.27 8.32
CA ILE A 156 -20.10 -13.27 6.97
C ILE A 156 -19.04 -14.37 6.92
N ILE A 157 -19.14 -15.24 5.93
CA ILE A 157 -18.12 -16.25 5.64
C ILE A 157 -17.53 -15.90 4.27
N LEU A 158 -16.22 -15.70 4.24
CA LEU A 158 -15.49 -15.45 3.01
C LEU A 158 -14.74 -16.71 2.60
N HIS A 159 -14.93 -17.12 1.36
CA HIS A 159 -14.15 -18.16 0.73
C HIS A 159 -13.13 -17.50 -0.21
N PHE A 160 -11.85 -17.72 0.03
CA PHE A 160 -10.79 -17.21 -0.80
C PHE A 160 -10.12 -18.36 -1.55
N LYS A 161 -9.93 -18.16 -2.87
CA LYS A 161 -9.19 -19.08 -3.71
C LYS A 161 -8.10 -18.31 -4.47
N GLY A 162 -6.85 -18.56 -4.12
CA GLY A 162 -5.70 -18.08 -4.89
C GLY A 162 -5.66 -18.78 -6.25
N ILE A 163 -5.44 -18.01 -7.31
CA ILE A 163 -5.23 -18.54 -8.65
C ILE A 163 -3.76 -18.35 -8.97
N ALA A 164 -3.00 -19.46 -9.05
CA ALA A 164 -1.64 -19.41 -9.55
C ALA A 164 -1.69 -19.05 -11.04
N GLY A 165 -1.02 -17.99 -11.44
CA GLY A 165 -0.82 -17.66 -12.83
C GLY A 165 0.13 -18.66 -13.48
N THR A 166 -0.10 -18.96 -14.76
CA THR A 166 0.87 -19.70 -15.59
C THR A 166 2.01 -18.81 -16.08
N ASP A 167 1.81 -17.49 -15.99
CA ASP A 167 2.83 -16.51 -16.33
C ASP A 167 3.76 -16.35 -15.13
N SER A 168 5.00 -16.80 -15.27
CA SER A 168 6.06 -16.47 -14.33
C SER A 168 6.14 -14.94 -14.25
N PHE A 169 5.80 -14.37 -13.10
CA PHE A 169 6.15 -12.97 -12.84
C PHE A 169 7.66 -12.87 -12.92
N SER A 170 8.17 -12.21 -13.95
CA SER A 170 9.58 -11.90 -14.03
C SER A 170 9.93 -11.01 -12.83
N THR A 171 10.71 -11.53 -11.91
CA THR A 171 11.31 -10.79 -10.80
C THR A 171 12.39 -9.81 -11.27
N THR A 172 12.55 -9.65 -12.58
CA THR A 172 13.61 -8.84 -13.20
C THR A 172 13.33 -7.34 -13.22
N ASN A 173 12.25 -6.88 -12.61
CA ASN A 173 11.93 -5.45 -12.49
C ASN A 173 11.78 -5.00 -11.03
N LEU A 174 12.63 -5.54 -10.16
CA LEU A 174 12.91 -4.97 -8.83
C LEU A 174 14.24 -4.25 -8.88
#